data_628ed2fa59edfb9442c790aa8dcac9f7
#
_entry.id   628ed2fa59edfb9442c790aa8dcac9f7
#
_cell.length_a   1.000
_cell.length_b   1.000
_cell.length_c   1.000
_cell.angle_alpha   90.00
_cell.angle_beta   90.00
_cell.angle_gamma   90.00
#
_symmetry.space_group_name_H-M   'P 1'
#
loop_
_entity.id
_entity.type
_entity.pdbx_description
1 polymer ?
#
loop_
_entity_poly.entity_id
_entity_poly.type
_entity_poly.pdbx_seq_one_letter_code
_entity_poly.pdbx_strand_id
1 'polypeptide(L)'
;MKPALYRPVASCYQPPTVFFRLLLIQIGLAVFLAASQAIAVEEQTRGWGSAWIVPHSTEEGVARTRSDRLDKAINAQDWTTVAKILEELERSNSKSWELQSIEAYVATLRRRHSEAITYYDRALALLPKSNRTERSKLYVDRATPQALNGSYHAAREDLETAIAFDKNNLLAHNNYAWLLATCPDGSVRDGRRAVQHARGASESLKHGSSMVLDTLAAAEAEIGDFRSAVKDEKRALSLEKGDRSLYNQHLQSYLNASPVREAPEPPKTPGLLKKP
;
A
#
# COMPACT_ATOMS: atom_id res chain seq x y z
N MET A 1 -26.31 -23.84 -9.54
CA MET A 1 -24.91 -23.55 -9.20
C MET A 1 -24.63 -22.11 -9.63
N LYS A 2 -24.54 -21.18 -8.69
CA LYS A 2 -24.14 -19.78 -8.97
C LYS A 2 -22.62 -19.75 -9.02
N PRO A 3 -21.98 -19.08 -10.01
CA PRO A 3 -20.55 -18.94 -10.02
C PRO A 3 -20.11 -18.09 -8.81
N ALA A 4 -19.10 -18.54 -8.08
CA ALA A 4 -18.48 -17.82 -7.00
C ALA A 4 -17.96 -16.48 -7.53
N LEU A 5 -18.45 -15.38 -6.97
CA LEU A 5 -17.95 -14.04 -7.22
C LEU A 5 -16.50 -13.97 -6.72
N TYR A 6 -15.57 -14.05 -7.65
CA TYR A 6 -14.16 -13.82 -7.43
C TYR A 6 -13.97 -12.37 -6.95
N ARG A 7 -13.68 -12.17 -5.66
CA ARG A 7 -13.22 -10.88 -5.15
C ARG A 7 -11.72 -10.80 -5.41
N PRO A 8 -11.24 -9.69 -5.99
CA PRO A 8 -9.81 -9.53 -6.23
C PRO A 8 -9.07 -9.50 -4.90
N VAL A 9 -7.89 -10.09 -4.89
CA VAL A 9 -6.91 -10.07 -3.78
C VAL A 9 -6.35 -8.64 -3.64
N ALA A 10 -7.20 -7.69 -3.27
CA ALA A 10 -6.80 -6.33 -2.91
C ALA A 10 -6.43 -6.19 -1.44
N SER A 11 -6.23 -7.31 -0.74
CA SER A 11 -6.28 -7.35 0.72
C SER A 11 -4.93 -7.19 1.43
N CYS A 12 -3.80 -7.25 0.74
CA CYS A 12 -2.52 -6.86 1.34
C CYS A 12 -2.25 -5.36 1.21
N TYR A 13 -3.09 -4.66 0.45
CA TYR A 13 -3.07 -3.23 0.32
C TYR A 13 -4.18 -2.64 1.19
N GLN A 14 -3.89 -2.31 2.43
CA GLN A 14 -4.69 -1.32 3.12
C GLN A 14 -4.50 0.01 2.39
N PRO A 15 -5.57 0.65 1.91
CA PRO A 15 -5.44 1.98 1.31
C PRO A 15 -4.72 2.86 2.32
N PRO A 16 -3.76 3.67 1.89
CA PRO A 16 -3.01 4.57 2.75
C PRO A 16 -3.88 5.75 3.20
N THR A 17 -4.95 5.47 3.95
CA THR A 17 -5.75 6.52 4.60
C THR A 17 -4.87 7.36 5.53
N VAL A 18 -3.81 6.79 6.09
CA VAL A 18 -2.78 7.49 6.85
C VAL A 18 -1.83 8.26 5.94
N PHE A 19 -1.51 7.72 4.77
CA PHE A 19 -0.58 8.32 3.82
C PHE A 19 -1.18 9.54 3.13
N PHE A 20 -2.43 9.48 2.74
CA PHE A 20 -3.14 10.60 2.12
C PHE A 20 -3.32 11.78 3.09
N ARG A 21 -3.55 11.52 4.37
CA ARG A 21 -3.61 12.59 5.38
C ARG A 21 -2.28 13.34 5.53
N LEU A 22 -1.15 12.66 5.39
CA LEU A 22 0.17 13.28 5.45
C LEU A 22 0.57 13.98 4.14
N LEU A 23 0.19 13.44 2.99
CA LEU A 23 0.56 13.97 1.70
C LEU A 23 -0.10 15.33 1.42
N LEU A 24 -1.37 15.51 1.80
CA LEU A 24 -2.09 16.78 1.61
C LEU A 24 -1.80 17.83 2.69
N ILE A 25 -1.27 17.43 3.87
CA ILE A 25 -0.79 18.34 4.90
C ILE A 25 0.56 18.98 4.49
N GLN A 26 1.39 18.31 3.71
CA GLN A 26 2.69 18.83 3.27
C GLN A 26 2.62 19.91 2.17
N ILE A 27 1.49 20.08 1.51
CA ILE A 27 1.30 21.20 0.56
C ILE A 27 1.31 22.58 1.29
N GLY A 28 1.15 22.58 2.62
CA GLY A 28 1.18 23.80 3.46
C GLY A 28 2.36 23.93 4.42
N LEU A 29 3.27 22.96 4.52
CA LEU A 29 4.21 22.85 5.65
C LEU A 29 5.69 23.01 5.31
N ALA A 30 6.05 23.86 4.35
CA ALA A 30 7.46 24.26 4.16
C ALA A 30 8.00 25.20 5.26
N VAL A 31 7.24 25.55 6.31
CA VAL A 31 7.63 26.60 7.26
C VAL A 31 7.74 26.15 8.74
N PHE A 32 7.43 24.89 9.13
CA PHE A 32 7.43 24.51 10.55
C PHE A 32 8.18 23.20 10.85
N LEU A 33 9.47 23.18 10.68
CA LEU A 33 10.34 22.05 11.04
C LEU A 33 11.38 22.47 12.10
N ALA A 34 10.97 22.60 13.37
CA ALA A 34 11.96 22.64 14.47
C ALA A 34 11.45 22.18 15.86
N ALA A 35 10.18 21.82 16.07
CA ALA A 35 9.68 21.64 17.43
C ALA A 35 9.00 20.28 17.77
N SER A 36 8.98 19.27 16.91
CA SER A 36 8.12 18.10 17.16
C SER A 36 8.79 16.72 17.14
N GLN A 37 10.10 16.61 17.31
CA GLN A 37 10.75 15.28 17.38
C GLN A 37 10.57 14.52 18.70
N ALA A 38 10.05 15.14 19.75
CA ALA A 38 9.89 14.52 21.08
C ALA A 38 8.51 13.89 21.32
N ILE A 39 7.49 14.18 20.51
CA ILE A 39 6.10 13.74 20.74
C ILE A 39 5.73 12.50 19.92
N ALA A 40 6.49 12.16 18.90
CA ALA A 40 6.13 11.12 17.94
C ALA A 40 6.24 9.66 18.45
N VAL A 41 6.91 9.42 19.57
CA VAL A 41 7.13 8.05 20.08
C VAL A 41 5.99 7.56 20.96
N GLU A 42 5.23 8.46 21.59
CA GLU A 42 4.16 8.09 22.53
C GLU A 42 2.80 7.85 21.87
N GLU A 43 2.60 8.29 20.64
CA GLU A 43 1.33 8.20 19.91
C GLU A 43 1.13 6.95 19.04
N GLN A 44 2.18 6.20 18.77
CA GLN A 44 2.05 4.94 18.02
C GLN A 44 1.37 3.80 18.81
N THR A 45 1.06 4.00 20.09
CA THR A 45 0.51 2.95 20.97
C THR A 45 -0.95 3.15 21.38
N ARG A 46 -1.60 4.24 21.00
CA ARG A 46 -3.03 4.45 21.31
C ARG A 46 -3.90 4.33 20.08
N GLY A 47 -4.86 3.43 20.21
CA GLY A 47 -5.84 3.12 19.19
C GLY A 47 -6.51 4.37 18.57
N TRP A 48 -6.82 4.25 17.33
CA TRP A 48 -7.48 5.22 16.47
C TRP A 48 -8.80 5.72 17.07
N GLY A 49 -8.76 6.89 17.67
CA GLY A 49 -9.94 7.59 18.14
C GLY A 49 -9.57 8.88 18.84
N SER A 50 -10.00 9.98 18.26
CA SER A 50 -10.18 11.34 18.80
C SER A 50 -9.13 12.42 18.49
N ALA A 51 -9.64 13.39 17.75
CA ALA A 51 -9.51 14.85 17.93
C ALA A 51 -8.11 15.46 17.98
N TRP A 52 -7.60 15.84 16.83
CA TRP A 52 -6.59 16.89 16.73
C TRP A 52 -7.26 18.26 16.62
N ILE A 53 -7.11 19.10 17.65
CA ILE A 53 -7.37 20.52 17.56
C ILE A 53 -6.07 21.16 17.06
N VAL A 54 -6.02 21.53 15.77
CA VAL A 54 -4.94 22.34 15.20
C VAL A 54 -5.48 23.74 14.94
N PRO A 55 -4.71 24.80 15.25
CA PRO A 55 -5.14 26.18 15.00
C PRO A 55 -5.41 26.38 13.51
N HIS A 56 -6.53 27.00 13.22
CA HIS A 56 -7.05 27.20 11.87
C HIS A 56 -6.28 28.30 11.14
N SER A 57 -5.39 27.92 10.20
CA SER A 57 -5.23 28.75 9.01
C SER A 57 -6.25 28.28 7.96
N THR A 58 -6.85 29.21 7.25
CA THR A 58 -7.92 28.93 6.28
C THR A 58 -7.45 28.00 5.15
N GLU A 59 -6.17 28.01 4.80
CA GLU A 59 -5.57 27.15 3.77
C GLU A 59 -5.41 25.70 4.24
N GLU A 60 -4.99 25.46 5.48
CA GLU A 60 -4.90 24.10 6.06
C GLU A 60 -6.28 23.48 6.24
N GLY A 61 -7.28 24.27 6.64
CA GLY A 61 -8.65 23.81 6.75
C GLY A 61 -9.22 23.38 5.39
N VAL A 62 -8.97 24.13 4.32
CA VAL A 62 -9.41 23.81 2.96
C VAL A 62 -8.70 22.57 2.43
N ALA A 63 -7.39 22.44 2.65
CA ALA A 63 -6.61 21.28 2.22
C ALA A 63 -7.09 19.98 2.93
N ARG A 64 -7.35 20.05 4.24
CA ARG A 64 -7.88 18.93 5.01
C ARG A 64 -9.27 18.51 4.54
N THR A 65 -10.19 19.49 4.36
CA THR A 65 -11.54 19.21 3.85
C THR A 65 -11.51 18.57 2.46
N ARG A 66 -10.57 19.00 1.61
CA ARG A 66 -10.39 18.44 0.26
C ARG A 66 -9.88 17.01 0.31
N SER A 67 -8.93 16.71 1.21
CA SER A 67 -8.44 15.35 1.47
C SER A 67 -9.55 14.44 1.95
N ASP A 68 -10.31 14.86 2.95
CA ASP A 68 -11.41 14.07 3.52
C ASP A 68 -12.51 13.81 2.46
N ARG A 69 -12.76 14.77 1.57
CA ARG A 69 -13.71 14.58 0.44
C ARG A 69 -13.20 13.53 -0.56
N LEU A 70 -11.91 13.58 -0.88
CA LEU A 70 -11.30 12.62 -1.81
C LEU A 70 -11.32 11.21 -1.22
N ASP A 71 -10.87 11.04 0.02
CA ASP A 71 -10.88 9.75 0.73
C ASP A 71 -12.30 9.16 0.81
N LYS A 72 -13.28 10.01 1.14
CA LYS A 72 -14.68 9.59 1.19
C LYS A 72 -15.21 9.15 -0.17
N ALA A 73 -14.88 9.89 -1.23
CA ALA A 73 -15.31 9.55 -2.59
C ALA A 73 -14.63 8.26 -3.08
N ILE A 74 -13.34 8.07 -2.78
CA ILE A 74 -12.60 6.84 -3.11
C ILE A 74 -13.23 5.64 -2.38
N ASN A 75 -13.46 5.75 -1.08
CA ASN A 75 -14.05 4.68 -0.27
C ASN A 75 -15.47 4.32 -0.73
N ALA A 76 -16.24 5.31 -1.20
CA ALA A 76 -17.56 5.11 -1.78
C ALA A 76 -17.51 4.64 -3.25
N GLN A 77 -16.33 4.55 -3.87
CA GLN A 77 -16.14 4.30 -5.31
C GLN A 77 -16.89 5.31 -6.20
N ASP A 78 -17.11 6.52 -5.70
CA ASP A 78 -17.71 7.61 -6.47
C ASP A 78 -16.67 8.28 -7.38
N TRP A 79 -16.35 7.60 -8.46
CA TRP A 79 -15.33 8.04 -9.43
C TRP A 79 -15.67 9.36 -10.10
N THR A 80 -16.95 9.75 -10.13
CA THR A 80 -17.37 11.06 -10.66
C THR A 80 -16.91 12.19 -9.74
N THR A 81 -17.12 12.03 -8.45
CA THR A 81 -16.64 13.01 -7.45
C THR A 81 -15.11 13.01 -7.39
N VAL A 82 -14.47 11.84 -7.46
CA VAL A 82 -12.99 11.73 -7.53
C VAL A 82 -12.46 12.54 -8.72
N ALA A 83 -13.03 12.36 -9.93
CA ALA A 83 -12.60 13.09 -11.12
C ALA A 83 -12.72 14.62 -10.94
N LYS A 84 -13.84 15.11 -10.40
CA LYS A 84 -14.02 16.55 -10.12
C LYS A 84 -12.98 17.10 -9.16
N ILE A 85 -12.66 16.36 -8.10
CA ILE A 85 -11.63 16.77 -7.13
C ILE A 85 -10.25 16.81 -7.79
N LEU A 86 -9.92 15.82 -8.63
CA LEU A 86 -8.66 15.80 -9.37
C LEU A 86 -8.55 16.99 -10.32
N GLU A 87 -9.61 17.33 -11.07
CA GLU A 87 -9.65 18.53 -11.89
C GLU A 87 -9.47 19.83 -11.09
N GLU A 88 -10.04 19.94 -9.89
CA GLU A 88 -9.84 21.07 -8.99
C GLU A 88 -8.37 21.18 -8.55
N LEU A 89 -7.73 20.04 -8.24
CA LEU A 89 -6.31 19.96 -7.88
C LEU A 89 -5.42 20.34 -9.08
N GLU A 90 -5.71 19.83 -10.25
CA GLU A 90 -4.96 20.11 -11.47
C GLU A 90 -4.97 21.61 -11.83
N ARG A 91 -6.13 22.28 -11.72
CA ARG A 91 -6.23 23.74 -11.92
C ARG A 91 -5.40 24.53 -10.92
N SER A 92 -5.21 24.02 -9.70
CA SER A 92 -4.44 24.70 -8.65
C SER A 92 -2.94 24.44 -8.74
N ASN A 93 -2.53 23.24 -9.15
CA ASN A 93 -1.10 22.85 -9.24
C ASN A 93 -0.88 21.65 -10.19
N SER A 94 -0.95 21.90 -11.49
CA SER A 94 -0.86 20.86 -12.54
C SER A 94 0.48 20.10 -12.62
N LYS A 95 1.55 20.62 -11.99
CA LYS A 95 2.91 20.07 -12.07
C LYS A 95 3.46 19.64 -10.72
N SER A 96 2.61 19.19 -9.78
CA SER A 96 3.08 18.68 -8.51
C SER A 96 3.27 17.16 -8.55
N TRP A 97 4.31 16.66 -7.90
CA TRP A 97 4.52 15.22 -7.75
C TRP A 97 3.41 14.57 -6.92
N GLU A 98 2.84 15.33 -5.98
CA GLU A 98 1.72 14.89 -5.14
C GLU A 98 0.48 14.59 -5.97
N LEU A 99 0.11 15.49 -6.88
CA LEU A 99 -1.03 15.27 -7.78
C LEU A 99 -0.81 14.03 -8.63
N GLN A 100 0.38 13.88 -9.22
CA GLN A 100 0.70 12.71 -10.03
C GLN A 100 0.64 11.42 -9.19
N SER A 101 1.05 11.44 -7.92
CA SER A 101 0.94 10.28 -7.03
C SER A 101 -0.52 9.94 -6.69
N ILE A 102 -1.38 10.94 -6.52
CA ILE A 102 -2.82 10.75 -6.30
C ILE A 102 -3.48 10.13 -7.54
N GLU A 103 -3.19 10.65 -8.73
CA GLU A 103 -3.68 10.11 -10.00
C GLU A 103 -3.24 8.65 -10.19
N ALA A 104 -1.97 8.36 -9.89
CA ALA A 104 -1.44 6.99 -9.91
C ALA A 104 -2.19 6.04 -8.97
N TYR A 105 -2.44 6.48 -7.74
CA TYR A 105 -3.19 5.72 -6.76
C TYR A 105 -4.62 5.44 -7.23
N VAL A 106 -5.33 6.46 -7.70
CA VAL A 106 -6.69 6.33 -8.24
C VAL A 106 -6.70 5.38 -9.46
N ALA A 107 -5.72 5.49 -10.35
CA ALA A 107 -5.57 4.58 -11.49
C ALA A 107 -5.33 3.13 -11.04
N THR A 108 -4.53 2.91 -10.00
CA THR A 108 -4.30 1.57 -9.40
C THR A 108 -5.61 0.98 -8.89
N LEU A 109 -6.39 1.73 -8.11
CA LEU A 109 -7.69 1.30 -7.59
C LEU A 109 -8.70 0.98 -8.71
N ARG A 110 -8.60 1.70 -9.83
CA ARG A 110 -9.43 1.46 -11.03
C ARG A 110 -8.87 0.36 -11.92
N ARG A 111 -7.83 -0.36 -11.48
CA ARG A 111 -7.16 -1.45 -12.20
C ARG A 111 -6.54 -1.00 -13.54
N ARG A 112 -6.19 0.28 -13.66
CA ARG A 112 -5.49 0.85 -14.82
C ARG A 112 -3.98 0.87 -14.56
N HIS A 113 -3.40 -0.32 -14.39
CA HIS A 113 -2.04 -0.47 -13.84
C HIS A 113 -0.97 0.21 -14.70
N SER A 114 -1.04 0.11 -16.02
CA SER A 114 -0.07 0.79 -16.92
C SER A 114 -0.17 2.32 -16.82
N GLU A 115 -1.38 2.86 -16.66
CA GLU A 115 -1.61 4.29 -16.46
C GLU A 115 -1.05 4.73 -15.09
N ALA A 116 -1.30 3.94 -14.03
CA ALA A 116 -0.77 4.18 -12.71
C ALA A 116 0.76 4.25 -12.69
N ILE A 117 1.43 3.30 -13.35
CA ILE A 117 2.90 3.29 -13.48
C ILE A 117 3.38 4.60 -14.14
N THR A 118 2.72 5.03 -15.23
CA THR A 118 3.07 6.28 -15.92
C THR A 118 2.94 7.50 -15.02
N TYR A 119 1.91 7.57 -14.19
CA TYR A 119 1.75 8.68 -13.24
C TYR A 119 2.80 8.64 -12.13
N TYR A 120 3.14 7.45 -11.59
CA TYR A 120 4.24 7.33 -10.62
C TYR A 120 5.59 7.71 -11.22
N ASP A 121 5.86 7.38 -12.49
CA ASP A 121 7.07 7.81 -13.20
C ASP A 121 7.17 9.34 -13.24
N ARG A 122 6.06 10.02 -13.56
CA ARG A 122 5.99 11.48 -13.55
C ARG A 122 6.19 12.05 -12.15
N ALA A 123 5.57 11.46 -11.13
CA ALA A 123 5.76 11.87 -9.73
C ALA A 123 7.23 11.76 -9.31
N LEU A 124 7.88 10.65 -9.62
CA LEU A 124 9.30 10.42 -9.33
C LEU A 124 10.23 11.39 -10.10
N ALA A 125 9.86 11.80 -11.31
CA ALA A 125 10.60 12.77 -12.10
C ALA A 125 10.49 14.19 -11.52
N LEU A 126 9.32 14.55 -10.98
CA LEU A 126 9.07 15.86 -10.37
C LEU A 126 9.63 15.98 -8.96
N LEU A 127 9.67 14.87 -8.20
CA LEU A 127 10.11 14.86 -6.82
C LEU A 127 11.62 15.11 -6.70
N PRO A 128 12.07 16.09 -5.88
CA PRO A 128 13.49 16.35 -5.69
C PRO A 128 14.27 15.12 -5.25
N LYS A 129 15.46 14.92 -5.80
CA LYS A 129 16.32 13.76 -5.48
C LYS A 129 16.75 13.70 -4.01
N SER A 130 16.80 14.85 -3.35
CA SER A 130 17.12 14.97 -1.91
C SER A 130 16.03 14.45 -0.99
N ASN A 131 14.79 14.37 -1.48
CA ASN A 131 13.65 13.91 -0.68
C ASN A 131 13.58 12.37 -0.63
N ARG A 132 14.50 11.78 0.14
CA ARG A 132 14.73 10.34 0.20
C ARG A 132 13.50 9.57 0.72
N THR A 133 12.85 10.08 1.76
CA THR A 133 11.70 9.42 2.38
C THR A 133 10.53 9.32 1.42
N GLU A 134 10.16 10.42 0.74
CA GLU A 134 9.04 10.40 -0.21
C GLU A 134 9.40 9.59 -1.46
N ARG A 135 10.65 9.59 -1.90
CA ARG A 135 11.09 8.70 -2.98
C ARG A 135 10.92 7.23 -2.60
N SER A 136 11.32 6.84 -1.38
CA SER A 136 11.10 5.49 -0.87
C SER A 136 9.63 5.09 -0.95
N LYS A 137 8.73 5.98 -0.52
CA LYS A 137 7.29 5.75 -0.57
C LYS A 137 6.78 5.57 -1.99
N LEU A 138 7.14 6.48 -2.92
CA LEU A 138 6.70 6.40 -4.31
C LEU A 138 7.17 5.13 -5.02
N TYR A 139 8.38 4.63 -4.71
CA TYR A 139 8.84 3.35 -5.23
C TYR A 139 8.01 2.17 -4.69
N VAL A 140 7.66 2.17 -3.40
CA VAL A 140 6.73 1.16 -2.84
C VAL A 140 5.37 1.21 -3.55
N ASP A 141 4.84 2.42 -3.74
CA ASP A 141 3.53 2.62 -4.34
C ASP A 141 3.52 2.18 -5.82
N ARG A 142 4.60 2.45 -6.59
CA ARG A 142 4.72 2.02 -7.98
C ARG A 142 4.91 0.51 -8.13
N ALA A 143 5.57 -0.13 -7.18
CA ALA A 143 5.76 -1.58 -7.20
C ALA A 143 4.42 -2.34 -7.19
N THR A 144 3.39 -1.81 -6.53
CA THR A 144 2.07 -2.44 -6.48
C THR A 144 1.43 -2.59 -7.88
N PRO A 145 1.19 -1.53 -8.68
CA PRO A 145 0.63 -1.69 -10.00
C PRO A 145 1.57 -2.45 -10.97
N GLN A 146 2.89 -2.42 -10.77
CA GLN A 146 3.81 -3.25 -11.55
C GLN A 146 3.57 -4.74 -11.28
N ALA A 147 3.47 -5.16 -10.01
CA ALA A 147 3.18 -6.55 -9.65
C ALA A 147 1.80 -6.99 -10.18
N LEU A 148 0.77 -6.15 -10.02
CA LEU A 148 -0.58 -6.40 -10.53
C LEU A 148 -0.64 -6.48 -12.06
N ASN A 149 0.30 -5.83 -12.75
CA ASN A 149 0.45 -5.88 -14.21
C ASN A 149 1.33 -7.05 -14.69
N GLY A 150 1.84 -7.89 -13.77
CA GLY A 150 2.74 -8.99 -14.08
C GLY A 150 4.21 -8.59 -14.27
N SER A 151 4.56 -7.31 -14.06
CA SER A 151 5.93 -6.79 -14.17
C SER A 151 6.72 -7.03 -12.87
N TYR A 152 6.82 -8.28 -12.44
CA TYR A 152 7.33 -8.67 -11.12
C TYR A 152 8.78 -8.28 -10.86
N HIS A 153 9.65 -8.36 -11.88
CA HIS A 153 11.04 -7.93 -11.76
C HIS A 153 11.15 -6.43 -11.51
N ALA A 154 10.35 -5.62 -12.23
CA ALA A 154 10.31 -4.18 -12.00
C ALA A 154 9.79 -3.84 -10.60
N ALA A 155 8.74 -4.53 -10.13
CA ALA A 155 8.24 -4.38 -8.77
C ALA A 155 9.30 -4.72 -7.72
N ARG A 156 10.08 -5.78 -7.95
CA ARG A 156 11.20 -6.16 -7.08
C ARG A 156 12.27 -5.07 -7.03
N GLU A 157 12.71 -4.56 -8.18
CA GLU A 157 13.70 -3.48 -8.28
C GLU A 157 13.23 -2.21 -7.57
N ASP A 158 11.96 -1.86 -7.69
CA ASP A 158 11.38 -0.71 -7.01
C ASP A 158 11.39 -0.89 -5.48
N LEU A 159 11.04 -2.07 -4.98
CA LEU A 159 11.05 -2.34 -3.54
C LEU A 159 12.47 -2.37 -2.97
N GLU A 160 13.44 -2.91 -3.70
CA GLU A 160 14.86 -2.84 -3.34
C GLU A 160 15.34 -1.38 -3.31
N THR A 161 14.95 -0.59 -4.29
CA THR A 161 15.26 0.85 -4.36
C THR A 161 14.60 1.63 -3.22
N ALA A 162 13.36 1.32 -2.88
CA ALA A 162 12.66 1.92 -1.74
C ALA A 162 13.42 1.69 -0.43
N ILE A 163 13.86 0.45 -0.18
CA ILE A 163 14.65 0.09 1.00
C ILE A 163 16.02 0.79 0.99
N ALA A 164 16.65 0.96 -0.18
CA ALA A 164 17.92 1.68 -0.30
C ALA A 164 17.75 3.19 0.00
N PHE A 165 16.61 3.79 -0.33
CA PHE A 165 16.30 5.17 0.03
C PHE A 165 15.98 5.34 1.52
N ASP A 166 15.20 4.42 2.10
CA ASP A 166 14.83 4.44 3.51
C ASP A 166 14.84 3.01 4.08
N LYS A 167 15.91 2.69 4.81
CA LYS A 167 16.10 1.38 5.44
C LYS A 167 15.10 1.08 6.57
N ASN A 168 14.39 2.09 7.05
CA ASN A 168 13.40 1.96 8.11
C ASN A 168 11.97 1.95 7.56
N ASN A 169 11.78 1.97 6.24
CA ASN A 169 10.47 1.87 5.63
C ASN A 169 9.91 0.45 5.81
N LEU A 170 9.15 0.24 6.88
CA LEU A 170 8.57 -1.07 7.20
C LEU A 170 7.60 -1.58 6.12
N LEU A 171 6.92 -0.67 5.42
CA LEU A 171 6.04 -1.05 4.32
C LEU A 171 6.83 -1.59 3.13
N ALA A 172 7.98 -0.97 2.81
CA ALA A 172 8.88 -1.49 1.78
C ALA A 172 9.39 -2.90 2.11
N HIS A 173 9.81 -3.12 3.35
CA HIS A 173 10.24 -4.44 3.81
C HIS A 173 9.11 -5.46 3.75
N ASN A 174 7.92 -5.11 4.20
CA ASN A 174 6.76 -5.98 4.16
C ASN A 174 6.37 -6.37 2.73
N ASN A 175 6.22 -5.38 1.84
CA ASN A 175 5.82 -5.63 0.46
C ASN A 175 6.89 -6.40 -0.33
N TYR A 176 8.17 -6.14 -0.03
CA TYR A 176 9.27 -6.91 -0.60
C TYR A 176 9.23 -8.37 -0.15
N ALA A 177 9.04 -8.62 1.15
CA ALA A 177 8.89 -9.96 1.69
C ALA A 177 7.69 -10.69 1.08
N TRP A 178 6.56 -10.01 0.95
CA TRP A 178 5.37 -10.56 0.32
C TRP A 178 5.63 -10.98 -1.12
N LEU A 179 6.20 -10.08 -1.93
CA LEU A 179 6.55 -10.38 -3.32
C LEU A 179 7.50 -11.58 -3.43
N LEU A 180 8.55 -11.61 -2.60
CA LEU A 180 9.51 -12.72 -2.60
C LEU A 180 8.92 -14.05 -2.13
N ALA A 181 7.86 -14.04 -1.33
CA ALA A 181 7.21 -15.25 -0.82
C ALA A 181 6.15 -15.78 -1.78
N THR A 182 5.36 -14.90 -2.40
CA THR A 182 4.10 -15.27 -3.05
C THR A 182 4.08 -15.11 -4.57
N CYS A 183 5.11 -14.49 -5.17
CA CYS A 183 5.15 -14.24 -6.60
C CYS A 183 4.95 -15.53 -7.41
N PRO A 184 4.05 -15.53 -8.42
CA PRO A 184 3.87 -16.70 -9.31
C PRO A 184 5.15 -17.03 -10.09
N ASP A 185 5.94 -16.00 -10.43
CA ASP A 185 7.23 -16.19 -11.10
C ASP A 185 8.30 -16.69 -10.12
N GLY A 186 8.71 -17.95 -10.30
CA GLY A 186 9.72 -18.60 -9.45
C GLY A 186 11.09 -17.92 -9.47
N SER A 187 11.41 -17.19 -10.54
CA SER A 187 12.69 -16.46 -10.65
C SER A 187 12.76 -15.21 -9.76
N VAL A 188 11.61 -14.73 -9.30
CA VAL A 188 11.49 -13.58 -8.39
C VAL A 188 11.49 -14.05 -6.94
N ARG A 189 11.00 -15.26 -6.65
CA ARG A 189 10.86 -15.77 -5.29
C ARG A 189 12.20 -16.03 -4.61
N ASP A 190 12.26 -15.64 -3.33
CA ASP A 190 13.35 -15.94 -2.41
C ASP A 190 12.79 -16.02 -0.98
N GLY A 191 12.34 -17.19 -0.58
CA GLY A 191 11.70 -17.41 0.72
C GLY A 191 12.61 -17.08 1.90
N ARG A 192 13.95 -17.30 1.79
CA ARG A 192 14.88 -16.97 2.89
C ARG A 192 14.98 -15.47 3.10
N ARG A 193 15.13 -14.70 2.01
CA ARG A 193 15.13 -13.23 2.09
C ARG A 193 13.76 -12.72 2.53
N ALA A 194 12.67 -13.32 2.07
CA ALA A 194 11.32 -12.98 2.50
C ALA A 194 11.18 -13.10 4.03
N VAL A 195 11.58 -14.23 4.63
CA VAL A 195 11.57 -14.42 6.08
C VAL A 195 12.40 -13.36 6.80
N GLN A 196 13.58 -13.04 6.30
CA GLN A 196 14.46 -12.02 6.91
C GLN A 196 13.75 -10.66 6.99
N HIS A 197 13.17 -10.20 5.88
CA HIS A 197 12.51 -8.90 5.81
C HIS A 197 11.19 -8.87 6.60
N ALA A 198 10.35 -9.89 6.48
CA ALA A 198 9.09 -9.99 7.20
C ALA A 198 9.30 -10.07 8.72
N ARG A 199 10.30 -10.84 9.16
CA ARG A 199 10.62 -10.96 10.59
C ARG A 199 11.11 -9.65 11.16
N GLY A 200 12.03 -8.94 10.49
CA GLY A 200 12.49 -7.63 10.92
C GLY A 200 11.36 -6.59 11.02
N ALA A 201 10.42 -6.59 10.06
CA ALA A 201 9.24 -5.73 10.11
C ALA A 201 8.31 -6.11 11.27
N SER A 202 8.08 -7.41 11.50
CA SER A 202 7.22 -7.91 12.57
C SER A 202 7.79 -7.59 13.96
N GLU A 203 9.08 -7.76 14.15
CA GLU A 203 9.77 -7.41 15.40
C GLU A 203 9.70 -5.91 15.69
N SER A 204 9.92 -5.07 14.66
CA SER A 204 9.84 -3.60 14.77
C SER A 204 8.44 -3.15 15.22
N LEU A 205 7.39 -3.86 14.81
CA LEU A 205 6.01 -3.61 15.22
C LEU A 205 5.58 -4.42 16.46
N LYS A 206 6.52 -5.04 17.17
CA LYS A 206 6.26 -5.89 18.33
C LYS A 206 5.19 -6.96 18.05
N HIS A 207 5.18 -7.48 16.82
CA HIS A 207 4.20 -8.45 16.33
C HIS A 207 2.72 -7.99 16.46
N GLY A 208 2.48 -6.68 16.38
CA GLY A 208 1.15 -6.08 16.58
C GLY A 208 0.38 -5.80 15.28
N SER A 209 0.85 -6.26 14.12
CA SER A 209 0.20 -6.06 12.82
C SER A 209 -0.24 -7.38 12.21
N SER A 210 -1.55 -7.53 11.94
CA SER A 210 -2.10 -8.71 11.24
C SER A 210 -1.49 -8.88 9.86
N MET A 211 -1.36 -7.80 9.08
CA MET A 211 -0.78 -7.79 7.74
C MET A 211 0.67 -8.28 7.73
N VAL A 212 1.49 -7.81 8.67
CA VAL A 212 2.92 -8.18 8.71
C VAL A 212 3.10 -9.62 9.18
N LEU A 213 2.23 -10.11 10.07
CA LEU A 213 2.24 -11.51 10.47
C LEU A 213 1.79 -12.45 9.35
N ASP A 214 0.80 -12.07 8.55
CA ASP A 214 0.40 -12.79 7.33
C ASP A 214 1.56 -12.87 6.33
N THR A 215 2.27 -11.76 6.12
CA THR A 215 3.47 -11.74 5.28
C THR A 215 4.57 -12.67 5.82
N LEU A 216 4.79 -12.68 7.14
CA LEU A 216 5.76 -13.59 7.75
C LEU A 216 5.33 -15.05 7.58
N ALA A 217 4.06 -15.36 7.78
CA ALA A 217 3.51 -16.70 7.58
C ALA A 217 3.68 -17.16 6.11
N ALA A 218 3.41 -16.26 5.13
CA ALA A 218 3.64 -16.56 3.73
C ALA A 218 5.11 -16.86 3.42
N ALA A 219 6.03 -16.08 4.00
CA ALA A 219 7.47 -16.28 3.83
C ALA A 219 7.95 -17.59 4.47
N GLU A 220 7.44 -17.96 5.64
CA GLU A 220 7.73 -19.22 6.32
C GLU A 220 7.18 -20.43 5.52
N ALA A 221 5.98 -20.29 4.95
CA ALA A 221 5.40 -21.31 4.07
C ALA A 221 6.22 -21.52 2.79
N GLU A 222 6.80 -20.44 2.22
CA GLU A 222 7.64 -20.53 1.02
C GLU A 222 8.93 -21.32 1.26
N ILE A 223 9.48 -21.28 2.47
CA ILE A 223 10.63 -22.13 2.86
C ILE A 223 10.24 -23.51 3.38
N GLY A 224 8.95 -23.85 3.40
CA GLY A 224 8.42 -25.12 3.85
C GLY A 224 8.19 -25.23 5.37
N ASP A 225 8.39 -24.16 6.14
CA ASP A 225 8.08 -24.14 7.58
C ASP A 225 6.60 -23.85 7.82
N PHE A 226 5.75 -24.78 7.44
CA PHE A 226 4.29 -24.66 7.61
C PHE A 226 3.86 -24.65 9.06
N ARG A 227 4.68 -25.16 9.97
CA ARG A 227 4.36 -25.12 11.42
C ARG A 227 4.40 -23.68 11.93
N SER A 228 5.44 -22.94 11.61
CA SER A 228 5.56 -21.51 11.96
C SER A 228 4.52 -20.70 11.22
N ALA A 229 4.34 -20.93 9.92
CA ALA A 229 3.34 -20.25 9.10
C ALA A 229 1.92 -20.36 9.69
N VAL A 230 1.47 -21.56 10.09
CA VAL A 230 0.16 -21.77 10.73
C VAL A 230 0.07 -21.02 12.07
N LYS A 231 1.15 -20.97 12.85
CA LYS A 231 1.17 -20.28 14.13
C LYS A 231 1.00 -18.77 13.94
N ASP A 232 1.77 -18.18 13.02
CA ASP A 232 1.79 -16.73 12.82
C ASP A 232 0.53 -16.26 12.08
N GLU A 233 -0.02 -17.07 11.18
CA GLU A 233 -1.31 -16.80 10.56
C GLU A 233 -2.48 -16.83 11.54
N LYS A 234 -2.52 -17.78 12.49
CA LYS A 234 -3.50 -17.77 13.58
C LYS A 234 -3.40 -16.53 14.44
N ARG A 235 -2.18 -16.03 14.66
CA ARG A 235 -1.96 -14.79 15.38
C ARG A 235 -2.42 -13.58 14.56
N ALA A 236 -2.14 -13.52 13.26
CA ALA A 236 -2.67 -12.51 12.36
C ALA A 236 -4.20 -12.45 12.42
N LEU A 237 -4.85 -13.60 12.32
CA LEU A 237 -6.31 -13.75 12.49
C LEU A 237 -6.82 -13.24 13.84
N SER A 238 -6.08 -13.42 14.92
CA SER A 238 -6.50 -12.94 16.26
C SER A 238 -6.43 -11.42 16.38
N LEU A 239 -5.57 -10.76 15.61
CA LEU A 239 -5.41 -9.30 15.60
C LEU A 239 -6.36 -8.62 14.60
N GLU A 240 -6.79 -9.34 13.56
CA GLU A 240 -7.64 -8.77 12.51
C GLU A 240 -9.06 -8.54 13.04
N LYS A 241 -9.51 -7.28 12.91
CA LYS A 241 -10.84 -6.84 13.35
C LYS A 241 -11.84 -6.66 12.19
N GLY A 242 -11.33 -6.67 10.96
CA GLY A 242 -12.11 -6.49 9.74
C GLY A 242 -12.47 -7.81 9.06
N ASP A 243 -12.35 -7.83 7.73
CA ASP A 243 -12.62 -9.02 6.92
C ASP A 243 -11.48 -10.05 7.07
N ARG A 244 -11.79 -11.17 7.69
CA ARG A 244 -10.86 -12.26 7.99
C ARG A 244 -10.81 -13.34 6.89
N SER A 245 -11.53 -13.13 5.79
CA SER A 245 -11.71 -14.17 4.75
C SER A 245 -10.39 -14.59 4.13
N LEU A 246 -9.52 -13.62 3.80
CA LEU A 246 -8.23 -13.89 3.17
C LEU A 246 -7.28 -14.64 4.13
N TYR A 247 -7.15 -14.17 5.36
CA TYR A 247 -6.33 -14.83 6.39
C TYR A 247 -6.79 -16.27 6.64
N ASN A 248 -8.10 -16.54 6.62
CA ASN A 248 -8.61 -17.90 6.72
C ASN A 248 -8.23 -18.75 5.49
N GLN A 249 -8.23 -18.19 4.28
CA GLN A 249 -7.78 -18.89 3.07
C GLN A 249 -6.30 -19.23 3.16
N HIS A 250 -5.45 -18.29 3.59
CA HIS A 250 -4.03 -18.51 3.80
C HIS A 250 -3.79 -19.59 4.85
N LEU A 251 -4.47 -19.51 6.00
CA LEU A 251 -4.38 -20.53 7.03
C LEU A 251 -4.73 -21.94 6.50
N GLN A 252 -5.78 -22.07 5.70
CA GLN A 252 -6.15 -23.36 5.10
C GLN A 252 -5.07 -23.86 4.13
N SER A 253 -4.46 -22.97 3.34
CA SER A 253 -3.35 -23.32 2.47
C SER A 253 -2.16 -23.85 3.28
N TYR A 254 -1.77 -23.18 4.36
CA TYR A 254 -0.65 -23.61 5.20
C TYR A 254 -0.95 -24.92 5.97
N LEU A 255 -2.19 -25.13 6.41
CA LEU A 255 -2.61 -26.41 7.01
C LEU A 255 -2.50 -27.58 6.01
N ASN A 256 -2.67 -27.31 4.72
CA ASN A 256 -2.51 -28.28 3.64
C ASN A 256 -1.06 -28.34 3.09
N ALA A 257 -0.10 -27.76 3.81
CA ALA A 257 1.31 -27.67 3.40
C ALA A 257 1.48 -27.08 1.98
N SER A 258 0.68 -26.08 1.63
CA SER A 258 0.71 -25.39 0.36
C SER A 258 1.05 -23.92 0.55
N PRO A 259 2.13 -23.39 -0.06
CA PRO A 259 2.41 -21.96 0.02
C PRO A 259 1.44 -21.18 -0.86
N VAL A 260 1.11 -19.97 -0.41
CA VAL A 260 0.25 -19.03 -1.17
C VAL A 260 0.97 -18.56 -2.42
N ARG A 261 0.22 -18.40 -3.50
CA ARG A 261 0.68 -17.78 -4.76
C ARG A 261 -0.31 -16.69 -5.17
N GLU A 262 0.18 -15.47 -5.32
CA GLU A 262 -0.61 -14.41 -5.91
C GLU A 262 -0.71 -14.62 -7.42
N ALA A 263 -1.93 -14.81 -7.90
CA ALA A 263 -2.18 -14.78 -9.33
C ALA A 263 -2.21 -13.33 -9.82
N PRO A 264 -1.63 -13.01 -10.99
CA PRO A 264 -1.83 -11.70 -11.61
C PRO A 264 -3.33 -11.49 -11.86
N GLU A 265 -3.76 -10.25 -11.73
CA GLU A 265 -5.12 -9.92 -12.12
C GLU A 265 -5.34 -10.28 -13.60
N PRO A 266 -6.41 -11.00 -13.93
CA PRO A 266 -6.70 -11.31 -15.33
C PRO A 266 -6.83 -9.99 -16.11
N PRO A 267 -6.29 -9.90 -17.35
CA PRO A 267 -6.44 -8.72 -18.17
C PRO A 267 -7.93 -8.38 -18.29
N LYS A 268 -8.27 -7.12 -18.08
CA LYS A 268 -9.66 -6.68 -18.33
C LYS A 268 -9.96 -6.95 -19.79
N THR A 269 -10.87 -7.88 -20.03
CA THR A 269 -11.51 -7.95 -21.36
C THR A 269 -12.03 -6.54 -21.65
N PRO A 270 -11.67 -5.92 -22.78
CA PRO A 270 -12.24 -4.64 -23.15
C PRO A 270 -13.75 -4.83 -23.15
N GLY A 271 -14.42 -4.24 -22.15
CA GLY A 271 -15.86 -4.30 -22.08
C GLY A 271 -16.38 -3.75 -23.41
N LEU A 272 -17.12 -4.55 -24.14
CA LEU A 272 -17.96 -4.10 -25.20
C LEU A 272 -18.75 -2.92 -24.63
N LEU A 273 -18.29 -1.71 -24.92
CA LEU A 273 -19.08 -0.50 -24.74
C LEU A 273 -20.36 -0.76 -25.50
N LYS A 274 -21.42 -1.14 -24.80
CA LYS A 274 -22.77 -1.02 -25.37
C LYS A 274 -22.93 0.45 -25.71
N LYS A 275 -22.82 0.76 -26.98
CA LYS A 275 -23.25 2.07 -27.49
C LYS A 275 -24.70 2.29 -27.04
N PRO A 276 -25.04 3.54 -26.70
CA PRO A 276 -26.39 3.93 -26.30
C PRO A 276 -27.42 3.62 -27.39
#